data_f9ef7f6984b2b6fc0380ca871b6ab06f
#
_entry.id   f9ef7f6984b2b6fc0380ca871b6ab06f
#
_cell.length_a   1.000
_cell.length_b   1.000
_cell.length_c   1.000
_cell.angle_alpha   90.00
_cell.angle_beta   90.00
_cell.angle_gamma   90.00
#
_symmetry.space_group_name_H-M   'P 1'
#
loop_
_entity.id
_entity.type
_entity.pdbx_description
1 polymer ?
#
loop_
_entity_poly.entity_id
_entity_poly.type
_entity_poly.pdbx_seq_one_letter_code
_entity_poly.pdbx_strand_id
1 'polypeptide(L)' 'MKELVEVIAKSLVEHPEAVRVDERQEDGQTVLELRVAEDDMGKVIGRQGRIAKAMRTVVKAAATRENTKVTVEII' A
#
# COMPACT_ATOMS: atom_id res chain seq x y z
N MET A 1 7.81 -1.26 6.77
CA MET A 1 7.07 -0.87 5.55
C MET A 1 5.59 -1.16 5.61
N LYS A 2 5.24 -2.30 6.12
CA LYS A 2 3.83 -2.69 6.25
C LYS A 2 3.02 -1.64 7.01
N GLU A 3 3.54 -1.16 8.13
CA GLU A 3 2.85 -0.18 8.95
C GLU A 3 2.64 1.15 8.23
N LEU A 4 3.58 1.53 7.37
CA LEU A 4 3.45 2.75 6.58
C LEU A 4 2.23 2.66 5.66
N VAL A 5 2.08 1.54 4.96
CA VAL A 5 0.95 1.33 4.06
C VAL A 5 -0.35 1.28 4.85
N GLU A 6 -0.35 0.61 6.01
CA GLU A 6 -1.53 0.55 6.88
C GLU A 6 -1.98 1.94 7.31
N VAL A 7 -1.05 2.78 7.75
CA VAL A 7 -1.37 4.13 8.22
C VAL A 7 -1.96 4.96 7.08
N ILE A 8 -1.35 4.89 5.91
CA ILE A 8 -1.84 5.64 4.75
C ILE A 8 -3.25 5.19 4.38
N ALA A 9 -3.45 3.88 4.25
CA ALA A 9 -4.76 3.35 3.84
C ALA A 9 -5.84 3.67 4.88
N LYS A 10 -5.55 3.48 6.17
CA LYS A 10 -6.51 3.76 7.23
C LYS A 10 -6.89 5.23 7.30
N SER A 11 -5.99 6.11 6.88
CA SER A 11 -6.26 7.55 6.86
C SER A 11 -7.18 7.96 5.72
N LEU A 12 -7.30 7.14 4.69
CA LEU A 12 -8.05 7.47 3.47
C LEU A 12 -9.45 6.85 3.44
N VAL A 13 -9.65 5.72 4.12
CA VAL A 13 -10.87 4.93 3.97
C VAL A 13 -11.91 5.25 5.03
N GLU A 14 -13.16 4.86 4.76
CA GLU A 14 -14.24 4.98 5.73
C GLU A 14 -14.31 3.77 6.68
N HIS A 15 -13.73 2.64 6.25
CA HIS A 15 -13.75 1.41 7.03
C HIS A 15 -12.32 0.98 7.37
N PRO A 16 -11.65 1.71 8.28
CA PRO A 16 -10.26 1.39 8.62
C PRO A 16 -10.10 0.01 9.26
N GLU A 17 -11.15 -0.49 9.90
CA GLU A 17 -11.13 -1.82 10.49
C GLU A 17 -11.01 -2.94 9.43
N ALA A 18 -11.35 -2.63 8.18
CA ALA A 18 -11.26 -3.59 7.08
C ALA A 18 -9.91 -3.54 6.35
N VAL A 19 -9.05 -2.60 6.71
CA VAL A 19 -7.73 -2.49 6.08
C VAL A 19 -6.85 -3.65 6.52
N ARG A 20 -6.24 -4.32 5.54
CA ARG A 20 -5.32 -5.42 5.79
C ARG A 20 -4.14 -5.31 4.85
N VAL A 21 -2.94 -5.47 5.39
CA VAL A 21 -1.72 -5.50 4.58
C VAL A 21 -0.99 -6.79 4.87
N ASP A 22 -0.79 -7.60 3.84
CA ASP A 22 -0.06 -8.85 3.95
C ASP A 22 1.29 -8.66 3.26
N GLU A 23 2.30 -9.27 3.84
CA GLU A 23 3.67 -9.17 3.34
C GLU A 23 4.14 -10.54 2.86
N ARG A 24 4.72 -10.59 1.66
CA ARG A 24 5.35 -11.81 1.19
C ARG A 24 6.67 -11.50 0.52
N GLN A 25 7.55 -12.47 0.49
CA GLN A 25 8.83 -12.35 -0.20
C GLN A 25 8.73 -13.02 -1.55
N GLU A 26 9.21 -12.36 -2.58
CA GLU A 26 9.15 -12.89 -3.94
C GLU A 26 10.35 -12.38 -4.73
N ASP A 27 11.17 -13.31 -5.21
CA ASP A 27 12.32 -12.99 -6.06
C ASP A 27 13.23 -11.89 -5.47
N GLY A 28 13.50 -11.99 -4.17
CA GLY A 28 14.40 -11.05 -3.51
C GLY A 28 13.79 -9.70 -3.19
N GLN A 29 12.48 -9.55 -3.37
CA GLN A 29 11.79 -8.32 -3.01
C GLN A 29 10.61 -8.62 -2.09
N THR A 30 10.16 -7.60 -1.40
CA THR A 30 8.99 -7.68 -0.54
C THR A 30 7.78 -7.16 -1.31
N VAL A 31 6.70 -7.92 -1.30
CA VAL A 31 5.43 -7.49 -1.89
C VAL A 31 4.44 -7.27 -0.77
N LEU A 32 3.88 -6.07 -0.69
CA LEU A 32 2.84 -5.72 0.28
C LEU A 32 1.51 -5.71 -0.45
N GLU A 33 0.61 -6.60 -0.01
CA GLU A 33 -0.73 -6.69 -0.60
C GLU A 33 -1.71 -5.96 0.28
N LEU A 34 -2.27 -4.88 -0.24
CA LEU A 34 -3.22 -4.06 0.48
C LEU A 34 -4.64 -4.47 0.12
N ARG A 35 -5.45 -4.74 1.14
CA ARG A 35 -6.88 -5.00 1.00
C ARG A 35 -7.66 -3.99 1.81
N VAL A 36 -8.75 -3.49 1.24
CA VAL A 36 -9.65 -2.57 1.91
C VAL A 36 -11.07 -3.02 1.64
N ALA A 37 -12.04 -2.41 2.31
CA ALA A 37 -13.45 -2.69 2.02
C ALA A 37 -13.72 -2.36 0.55
N GLU A 38 -14.61 -3.13 -0.07
CA GLU A 38 -14.89 -2.99 -1.50
C GLU A 38 -15.29 -1.56 -1.88
N ASP A 39 -16.13 -0.93 -1.07
CA ASP A 39 -16.57 0.43 -1.33
C ASP A 39 -15.51 1.48 -1.02
N ASP A 40 -14.38 1.08 -0.45
CA ASP A 40 -13.24 1.99 -0.21
C ASP A 40 -12.15 1.90 -1.28
N MET A 41 -12.27 0.98 -2.22
CA MET A 41 -11.24 0.79 -3.24
C MET A 41 -10.90 2.08 -3.98
N GLY A 42 -11.91 2.85 -4.36
CA GLY A 42 -11.68 4.11 -5.06
C GLY A 42 -10.89 5.12 -4.25
N LYS A 43 -10.95 5.03 -2.92
CA LYS A 43 -10.25 5.96 -2.03
C LYS A 43 -8.76 5.69 -1.93
N VAL A 44 -8.34 4.45 -2.16
CA VAL A 44 -6.91 4.10 -2.14
C VAL A 44 -6.30 4.08 -3.53
N ILE A 45 -7.12 4.00 -4.57
CA ILE A 45 -6.65 4.08 -5.95
C ILE A 45 -6.61 5.53 -6.42
N GLY A 46 -7.71 6.25 -6.17
CA GLY A 46 -7.84 7.64 -6.57
C GLY A 46 -8.12 7.82 -8.05
N ARG A 47 -8.42 9.06 -8.44
CA ARG A 47 -8.70 9.37 -9.82
C ARG A 47 -7.48 9.07 -10.68
N GLN A 48 -7.67 8.28 -11.73
CA GLN A 48 -6.60 7.89 -12.65
C GLN A 48 -5.44 7.17 -11.94
N GLY A 49 -5.72 6.56 -10.78
CA GLY A 49 -4.71 5.82 -10.03
C GLY A 49 -3.70 6.70 -9.31
N ARG A 50 -3.97 7.98 -9.15
CA ARG A 50 -2.99 8.92 -8.57
C ARG A 50 -2.63 8.64 -7.12
N ILE A 51 -3.61 8.21 -6.32
CA ILE A 51 -3.34 7.90 -4.90
C ILE A 51 -2.48 6.65 -4.81
N ALA A 52 -2.83 5.61 -5.57
CA ALA A 52 -2.04 4.38 -5.59
C ALA A 52 -0.61 4.66 -6.05
N LYS A 53 -0.46 5.50 -7.07
CA LYS A 53 0.86 5.87 -7.58
C LYS A 53 1.68 6.63 -6.53
N ALA A 54 1.04 7.57 -5.83
CA ALA A 54 1.69 8.33 -4.76
C ALA A 54 2.13 7.40 -3.63
N MET A 55 1.27 6.46 -3.24
CA MET A 55 1.60 5.50 -2.21
C MET A 55 2.82 4.67 -2.59
N ARG A 56 2.85 4.17 -3.85
CA ARG A 56 3.99 3.40 -4.35
C ARG A 56 5.26 4.22 -4.37
N THR A 57 5.17 5.50 -4.70
CA THR A 57 6.32 6.39 -4.71
C THR A 57 6.90 6.58 -3.31
N VAL A 58 6.04 6.78 -2.31
CA VAL A 58 6.49 6.94 -0.92
C VAL A 58 7.14 5.66 -0.42
N VAL A 59 6.52 4.52 -0.68
CA VAL A 59 7.05 3.21 -0.26
C VAL A 59 8.40 2.94 -0.93
N LYS A 60 8.49 3.23 -2.22
CA LYS A 60 9.73 3.02 -2.97
C LYS A 60 10.87 3.88 -2.40
N ALA A 61 10.58 5.14 -2.08
CA ALA A 61 11.58 6.03 -1.50
C ALA A 61 12.07 5.50 -0.15
N ALA A 62 11.15 5.05 0.70
CA ALA A 62 11.50 4.50 2.00
C ALA A 62 12.32 3.21 1.86
N ALA A 63 11.93 2.35 0.91
CA ALA A 63 12.65 1.10 0.65
C ALA A 63 14.08 1.37 0.15
N THR A 64 14.23 2.36 -0.70
CA THR A 64 15.56 2.75 -1.20
C THR A 64 16.47 3.17 -0.06
N ARG A 65 15.94 3.92 0.91
CA ARG A 65 16.70 4.34 2.09
C ARG A 65 17.18 3.15 2.91
N GLU A 66 16.39 2.07 2.94
CA GLU A 66 16.71 0.86 3.68
C GLU A 66 17.45 -0.15 2.82
N ASN A 67 17.80 0.23 1.60
CA ASN A 67 18.49 -0.63 0.65
C ASN A 67 17.74 -1.94 0.37
N THR A 68 16.41 -1.84 0.22
CA THR A 68 15.55 -2.98 -0.07
C THR A 68 14.65 -2.65 -1.25
N LYS A 69 13.96 -3.67 -1.76
CA LYS A 69 12.97 -3.50 -2.81
C LYS A 69 11.61 -3.89 -2.27
N VAL A 70 10.65 -2.96 -2.35
CA VAL A 70 9.30 -3.18 -1.86
C VAL A 70 8.30 -2.73 -2.93
N THR A 71 7.32 -3.57 -3.19
CA THR A 71 6.26 -3.30 -4.15
C THR A 71 4.92 -3.34 -3.40
N VAL A 72 3.99 -2.48 -3.78
CA VAL A 72 2.64 -2.46 -3.22
C VAL A 72 1.64 -2.88 -4.28
N GLU A 73 0.82 -3.87 -3.94
CA GLU A 73 -0.28 -4.32 -4.80
C GLU A 73 -1.59 -4.07 -4.07
N ILE A 74 -2.55 -3.47 -4.76
CA ILE A 74 -3.89 -3.26 -4.21
C ILE A 74 -4.78 -4.34 -4.82
N ILE A 75 -5.37 -5.15 -3.95
CA ILE A 75 -6.15 -6.32 -4.35
C ILE A 75 -7.64 -6.12 -4.13
#